data_86cd29bce822eccf0c43cbef326d320c
#
_entry.id   86cd29bce822eccf0c43cbef326d320c
#
_cell.length_a   1.000
_cell.length_b   1.000
_cell.length_c   1.000
_cell.angle_alpha   90.00
_cell.angle_beta   90.00
_cell.angle_gamma   90.00
#
_symmetry.space_group_name_H-M   'P 1'
#
loop_
_entity.id
_entity.type
_entity.pdbx_description
1 polymer ?
#
loop_
_entity_poly.entity_id
_entity_poly.type
_entity_poly.pdbx_seq_one_letter_code
_entity_poly.pdbx_strand_id
1 'polypeptide(L)'
;REAYPGDVFYLHSRLLERCSKLSDELGAGSMTGLPIIETKANDVSAYIPTNVISITDGQIFLQSDLFNADQRPAVDVGISVSRVGGAAQVKAMKKVAGTLKITLAQYRSMQAFAMFASDLDAATRAQLTRGERLMELLKQPQYTPYPVAEQVASVWAGTKGYLDDIDVSDVLPFEAAFLDHLRRNTDILDTIESTGQLTDETEESLVKAVEAFRRTFASGEQMLGAQVAEPEEEPAAERTTEQLVVKRG
;
A
#
# COMPACT_ATOMS: atom_id res chain seq x y z
N ARG A 1 -26.41 -23.27 -16.51
CA ARG A 1 -26.14 -22.18 -15.57
C ARG A 1 -24.97 -22.54 -14.69
N GLU A 2 -24.05 -21.60 -14.51
CA GLU A 2 -22.80 -21.84 -13.75
C GLU A 2 -23.00 -21.75 -12.24
N ALA A 3 -24.15 -21.24 -11.78
CA ALA A 3 -24.43 -21.07 -10.35
C ALA A 3 -25.87 -21.41 -10.01
N TYR A 4 -26.10 -21.84 -8.79
CA TYR A 4 -27.39 -22.21 -8.25
C TYR A 4 -27.59 -21.52 -6.88
N PRO A 5 -28.78 -20.99 -6.56
CA PRO A 5 -30.04 -21.03 -7.30
C PRO A 5 -30.02 -20.14 -8.56
N GLY A 6 -31.01 -20.33 -9.45
CA GLY A 6 -31.06 -19.61 -10.75
C GLY A 6 -31.24 -18.10 -10.66
N ASP A 7 -31.64 -17.56 -9.50
CA ASP A 7 -31.83 -16.14 -9.20
C ASP A 7 -30.68 -15.56 -8.33
N VAL A 8 -29.52 -16.21 -8.31
CA VAL A 8 -28.38 -15.78 -7.47
C VAL A 8 -27.94 -14.36 -7.75
N PHE A 9 -28.02 -13.87 -8.98
CA PHE A 9 -27.75 -12.47 -9.30
C PHE A 9 -28.67 -11.51 -8.54
N TYR A 10 -29.97 -11.79 -8.54
CA TYR A 10 -30.95 -10.96 -7.82
C TYR A 10 -30.72 -11.01 -6.31
N LEU A 11 -30.35 -12.16 -5.76
CA LEU A 11 -30.03 -12.32 -4.36
C LEU A 11 -28.82 -11.48 -3.96
N HIS A 12 -27.74 -11.49 -4.75
CA HIS A 12 -26.56 -10.69 -4.50
C HIS A 12 -26.85 -9.19 -4.65
N SER A 13 -27.57 -8.78 -5.70
CA SER A 13 -27.85 -7.37 -5.92
C SER A 13 -28.71 -6.77 -4.81
N ARG A 14 -29.81 -7.43 -4.41
CA ARG A 14 -30.66 -6.94 -3.31
C ARG A 14 -29.95 -6.92 -1.95
N LEU A 15 -28.96 -7.80 -1.73
CA LEU A 15 -28.14 -7.78 -0.53
C LEU A 15 -27.18 -6.59 -0.53
N LEU A 16 -26.48 -6.36 -1.65
CA LEU A 16 -25.46 -5.33 -1.75
C LEU A 16 -26.04 -3.91 -1.89
N GLU A 17 -27.23 -3.75 -2.48
CA GLU A 17 -27.91 -2.46 -2.57
C GLU A 17 -28.30 -1.85 -1.22
N ARG A 18 -28.30 -2.64 -0.15
CA ARG A 18 -28.51 -2.12 1.22
C ARG A 18 -27.35 -1.26 1.70
N CYS A 19 -26.17 -1.43 1.11
CA CYS A 19 -24.99 -0.61 1.38
C CYS A 19 -25.12 0.70 0.60
N SER A 20 -25.52 1.76 1.28
CA SER A 20 -25.84 3.03 0.65
C SER A 20 -25.44 4.22 1.51
N LYS A 21 -25.34 5.39 0.89
CA LYS A 21 -25.25 6.69 1.55
C LYS A 21 -26.63 7.33 1.51
N LEU A 22 -27.17 7.64 2.69
CA LEU A 22 -28.46 8.34 2.83
C LEU A 22 -28.32 9.84 2.54
N SER A 23 -29.43 10.47 2.16
CA SER A 23 -29.51 11.93 2.04
C SER A 23 -29.41 12.62 3.40
N ASP A 24 -29.12 13.91 3.39
CA ASP A 24 -29.02 14.73 4.61
C ASP A 24 -30.36 14.76 5.37
N GLU A 25 -31.47 14.77 4.65
CA GLU A 25 -32.84 14.71 5.20
C GLU A 25 -33.10 13.44 6.03
N LEU A 26 -32.43 12.32 5.68
CA LEU A 26 -32.53 11.04 6.35
C LEU A 26 -31.38 10.81 7.36
N GLY A 27 -30.64 11.85 7.71
CA GLY A 27 -29.58 11.80 8.70
C GLY A 27 -28.20 11.46 8.15
N ALA A 28 -28.02 11.48 6.83
CA ALA A 28 -26.72 11.33 6.14
C ALA A 28 -25.91 10.07 6.52
N GLY A 29 -26.53 9.03 7.06
CA GLY A 29 -25.88 7.77 7.44
C GLY A 29 -25.29 7.05 6.22
N SER A 30 -24.24 6.26 6.43
CA SER A 30 -23.63 5.46 5.36
C SER A 30 -23.31 4.03 5.82
N MET A 31 -23.43 3.10 4.89
CA MET A 31 -23.04 1.70 5.08
C MET A 31 -22.15 1.28 3.92
N THR A 32 -20.96 0.79 4.22
CA THR A 32 -20.03 0.23 3.23
C THR A 32 -20.05 -1.28 3.33
N GLY A 33 -20.28 -1.95 2.20
CA GLY A 33 -20.17 -3.40 2.06
C GLY A 33 -18.87 -3.78 1.34
N LEU A 34 -18.15 -4.76 1.89
CA LEU A 34 -16.94 -5.32 1.30
C LEU A 34 -17.16 -6.82 1.03
N PRO A 35 -17.84 -7.19 -0.07
CA PRO A 35 -18.01 -8.57 -0.43
C PRO A 35 -16.68 -9.18 -0.89
N ILE A 36 -16.33 -10.35 -0.34
CA ILE A 36 -15.13 -11.09 -0.72
C ILE A 36 -15.56 -12.24 -1.63
N ILE A 37 -15.02 -12.27 -2.85
CA ILE A 37 -15.31 -13.28 -3.85
C ILE A 37 -14.03 -14.04 -4.17
N GLU A 38 -14.08 -15.33 -3.99
CA GLU A 38 -13.01 -16.24 -4.41
C GLU A 38 -13.11 -16.48 -5.92
N THR A 39 -11.97 -16.37 -6.62
CA THR A 39 -11.84 -16.75 -8.03
C THR A 39 -11.09 -18.07 -8.13
N LYS A 40 -11.50 -18.94 -9.03
CA LYS A 40 -10.76 -20.17 -9.35
C LYS A 40 -9.77 -19.86 -10.49
N ALA A 41 -8.53 -20.24 -10.29
CA ALA A 41 -7.45 -20.01 -11.27
C ALA A 41 -7.33 -18.54 -11.76
N ASN A 42 -7.63 -17.58 -10.87
CA ASN A 42 -7.66 -16.13 -11.17
C ASN A 42 -8.68 -15.75 -12.27
N ASP A 43 -9.66 -16.61 -12.56
CA ASP A 43 -10.69 -16.32 -13.57
C ASP A 43 -11.75 -15.36 -13.01
N VAL A 44 -11.59 -14.11 -13.34
CA VAL A 44 -12.54 -13.03 -13.00
C VAL A 44 -13.71 -12.92 -13.97
N SER A 45 -13.66 -13.65 -15.08
CA SER A 45 -14.72 -13.68 -16.09
C SER A 45 -15.84 -14.68 -15.76
N ALA A 46 -15.67 -15.48 -14.72
CA ALA A 46 -16.67 -16.41 -14.23
C ALA A 46 -17.97 -15.69 -13.81
N TYR A 47 -19.06 -16.43 -13.72
CA TYR A 47 -20.40 -15.89 -13.51
C TYR A 47 -20.56 -15.08 -12.22
N ILE A 48 -20.11 -15.59 -11.08
CA ILE A 48 -20.24 -14.89 -9.80
C ILE A 48 -19.36 -13.63 -9.73
N PRO A 49 -18.04 -13.66 -10.06
CA PRO A 49 -17.22 -12.47 -10.08
C PRO A 49 -17.78 -11.36 -10.99
N THR A 50 -18.19 -11.69 -12.21
CA THR A 50 -18.75 -10.69 -13.15
C THR A 50 -20.03 -10.06 -12.65
N ASN A 51 -20.92 -10.83 -12.03
CA ASN A 51 -22.14 -10.31 -11.43
C ASN A 51 -21.84 -9.34 -10.29
N VAL A 52 -20.93 -9.71 -9.37
CA VAL A 52 -20.58 -8.85 -8.23
C VAL A 52 -19.88 -7.58 -8.69
N ILE A 53 -18.98 -7.65 -9.66
CA ILE A 53 -18.35 -6.45 -10.27
C ILE A 53 -19.40 -5.53 -10.87
N SER A 54 -20.46 -6.06 -11.49
CA SER A 54 -21.52 -5.24 -12.08
C SER A 54 -22.42 -4.57 -11.05
N ILE A 55 -22.59 -5.16 -9.88
CA ILE A 55 -23.43 -4.63 -8.79
C ILE A 55 -22.67 -3.59 -7.96
N THR A 56 -21.39 -3.79 -7.71
CA THR A 56 -20.56 -2.96 -6.82
C THR A 56 -20.00 -1.71 -7.52
N ASP A 57 -19.52 -0.76 -6.73
CA ASP A 57 -18.90 0.48 -7.21
C ASP A 57 -17.40 0.35 -7.53
N GLY A 58 -16.93 -0.84 -7.69
CA GLY A 58 -15.55 -1.14 -8.02
C GLY A 58 -15.08 -2.44 -7.41
N GLN A 59 -13.83 -2.76 -7.66
CA GLN A 59 -13.21 -3.99 -7.15
C GLN A 59 -11.75 -3.74 -6.78
N ILE A 60 -11.29 -4.44 -5.77
CA ILE A 60 -9.88 -4.56 -5.39
C ILE A 60 -9.44 -5.97 -5.80
N PHE A 61 -8.52 -6.04 -6.73
CA PHE A 61 -7.96 -7.28 -7.24
C PHE A 61 -6.75 -7.71 -6.43
N LEU A 62 -6.80 -8.92 -5.88
CA LEU A 62 -5.67 -9.57 -5.23
C LEU A 62 -5.12 -10.66 -6.15
N GLN A 63 -3.83 -10.59 -6.47
CA GLN A 63 -3.17 -11.56 -7.35
C GLN A 63 -2.19 -12.44 -6.58
N SER A 64 -2.25 -13.75 -6.83
CA SER A 64 -1.34 -14.72 -6.22
C SER A 64 0.13 -14.50 -6.62
N ASP A 65 0.39 -14.05 -7.85
CA ASP A 65 1.75 -13.78 -8.32
C ASP A 65 2.41 -12.63 -7.53
N LEU A 66 1.64 -11.57 -7.25
CA LEU A 66 2.11 -10.47 -6.39
C LEU A 66 2.35 -10.94 -4.95
N PHE A 67 1.46 -11.78 -4.42
CA PHE A 67 1.62 -12.34 -3.09
C PHE A 67 2.88 -13.20 -2.96
N ASN A 68 3.13 -14.05 -3.95
CA ASN A 68 4.31 -14.91 -4.02
C ASN A 68 5.61 -14.11 -4.25
N ALA A 69 5.51 -12.94 -4.89
CA ALA A 69 6.62 -11.99 -5.05
C ALA A 69 6.80 -11.07 -3.83
N ASP A 70 6.21 -11.42 -2.69
CA ASP A 70 6.28 -10.65 -1.43
C ASP A 70 5.70 -9.23 -1.50
N GLN A 71 4.83 -8.96 -2.48
CA GLN A 71 4.05 -7.73 -2.53
C GLN A 71 2.79 -7.91 -1.67
N ARG A 72 2.76 -7.34 -0.48
CA ARG A 72 1.65 -7.44 0.48
C ARG A 72 1.25 -6.06 0.98
N PRO A 73 -0.06 -5.68 0.83
CA PRO A 73 -1.14 -6.44 0.21
C PRO A 73 -0.92 -6.69 -1.28
N ALA A 74 -1.37 -7.85 -1.76
CA ALA A 74 -1.16 -8.30 -3.14
C ALA A 74 -2.13 -7.63 -4.13
N VAL A 75 -2.32 -6.32 -4.01
CA VAL A 75 -3.27 -5.52 -4.79
C VAL A 75 -2.71 -5.21 -6.17
N ASP A 76 -3.40 -5.62 -7.21
CA ASP A 76 -3.11 -5.15 -8.55
C ASP A 76 -3.77 -3.79 -8.80
N VAL A 77 -2.95 -2.73 -8.75
CA VAL A 77 -3.40 -1.34 -8.97
C VAL A 77 -3.87 -1.11 -10.41
N GLY A 78 -3.37 -1.89 -11.38
CA GLY A 78 -3.70 -1.74 -12.79
C GLY A 78 -5.15 -2.11 -13.10
N ILE A 79 -5.60 -3.24 -12.59
CA ILE A 79 -6.93 -3.81 -12.85
C ILE A 79 -7.95 -3.52 -11.75
N SER A 80 -7.51 -3.00 -10.61
CA SER A 80 -8.40 -2.51 -9.56
C SER A 80 -9.07 -1.21 -10.00
N VAL A 81 -10.38 -1.10 -9.78
CA VAL A 81 -11.19 0.04 -10.22
C VAL A 81 -12.06 0.53 -9.07
N SER A 82 -12.20 1.85 -8.95
CA SER A 82 -13.23 2.49 -8.13
C SER A 82 -14.07 3.42 -9.00
N ARG A 83 -15.39 3.22 -9.03
CA ARG A 83 -16.31 4.11 -9.74
C ARG A 83 -16.49 5.45 -9.03
N VAL A 84 -16.38 5.46 -7.71
CA VAL A 84 -16.40 6.69 -6.91
C VAL A 84 -15.08 7.45 -7.09
N GLY A 85 -13.96 6.73 -7.09
CA GLY A 85 -12.64 7.24 -7.43
C GLY A 85 -12.24 8.48 -6.64
N GLY A 86 -11.70 9.46 -7.35
CA GLY A 86 -11.21 10.69 -6.75
C GLY A 86 -12.28 11.58 -6.10
N ALA A 87 -13.58 11.30 -6.30
CA ALA A 87 -14.64 12.05 -5.63
C ALA A 87 -14.71 11.78 -4.12
N ALA A 88 -14.27 10.60 -3.68
CA ALA A 88 -14.21 10.23 -2.27
C ALA A 88 -12.89 10.65 -1.58
N GLN A 89 -11.87 11.05 -2.35
CA GLN A 89 -10.58 11.45 -1.81
C GLN A 89 -10.60 12.90 -1.32
N VAL A 90 -9.91 13.14 -0.19
CA VAL A 90 -9.56 14.52 0.21
C VAL A 90 -8.65 15.15 -0.86
N LYS A 91 -8.66 16.48 -0.95
CA LYS A 91 -7.92 17.18 -2.02
C LYS A 91 -6.42 16.91 -1.99
N ALA A 92 -5.84 16.77 -0.80
CA ALA A 92 -4.44 16.41 -0.61
C ALA A 92 -4.11 15.05 -1.25
N MET A 93 -4.89 14.01 -0.95
CA MET A 93 -4.71 12.67 -1.52
C MET A 93 -4.89 12.69 -3.04
N LYS A 94 -5.91 13.38 -3.53
CA LYS A 94 -6.15 13.51 -4.97
C LYS A 94 -4.96 14.15 -5.71
N LYS A 95 -4.30 15.14 -5.09
CA LYS A 95 -3.12 15.81 -5.66
C LYS A 95 -1.93 14.85 -5.81
N VAL A 96 -1.67 14.00 -4.82
CA VAL A 96 -0.49 13.12 -4.81
C VAL A 96 -0.74 11.77 -5.50
N ALA A 97 -1.92 11.20 -5.37
CA ALA A 97 -2.23 9.89 -5.93
C ALA A 97 -2.52 9.91 -7.44
N GLY A 98 -2.77 11.08 -8.02
CA GLY A 98 -3.14 11.22 -9.44
C GLY A 98 -2.10 10.66 -10.40
N THR A 99 -0.82 10.82 -10.10
CA THR A 99 0.29 10.34 -10.91
C THR A 99 0.72 8.91 -10.57
N LEU A 100 0.43 8.42 -9.36
CA LEU A 100 0.89 7.13 -8.86
C LEU A 100 0.51 5.97 -9.78
N LYS A 101 -0.78 5.89 -10.16
CA LYS A 101 -1.28 4.82 -11.02
C LYS A 101 -0.60 4.80 -12.40
N ILE A 102 -0.34 5.98 -12.96
CA ILE A 102 0.33 6.13 -14.26
C ILE A 102 1.79 5.69 -14.14
N THR A 103 2.48 6.14 -13.10
CA THR A 103 3.88 5.76 -12.85
C THR A 103 4.05 4.25 -12.66
N LEU A 104 3.15 3.62 -11.89
CA LEU A 104 3.17 2.16 -11.70
C LEU A 104 2.82 1.38 -12.98
N ALA A 105 1.91 1.88 -13.81
CA ALA A 105 1.60 1.27 -15.10
C ALA A 105 2.81 1.36 -16.07
N GLN A 106 3.49 2.50 -16.11
CA GLN A 106 4.71 2.68 -16.88
C GLN A 106 5.83 1.76 -16.38
N TYR A 107 6.04 1.69 -15.08
CA TYR A 107 7.02 0.77 -14.47
C TYR A 107 6.79 -0.67 -14.89
N ARG A 108 5.56 -1.20 -14.77
CA ARG A 108 5.22 -2.57 -15.17
C ARG A 108 5.48 -2.83 -16.65
N SER A 109 5.12 -1.87 -17.51
CA SER A 109 5.40 -1.96 -18.94
C SER A 109 6.89 -2.01 -19.23
N MET A 110 7.68 -1.16 -18.59
CA MET A 110 9.13 -1.10 -18.77
C MET A 110 9.86 -2.29 -18.16
N GLN A 111 9.39 -2.83 -17.04
CA GLN A 111 9.98 -3.99 -16.38
C GLN A 111 10.04 -5.19 -17.32
N ALA A 112 9.00 -5.42 -18.13
CA ALA A 112 8.97 -6.47 -19.11
C ALA A 112 10.03 -6.28 -20.20
N PHE A 113 10.31 -5.03 -20.63
CA PHE A 113 11.34 -4.71 -21.61
C PHE A 113 12.75 -4.75 -21.01
N ALA A 114 12.92 -4.31 -19.76
CA ALA A 114 14.22 -4.26 -19.10
C ALA A 114 14.88 -5.64 -18.96
N MET A 115 14.08 -6.70 -18.89
CA MET A 115 14.59 -8.10 -18.87
C MET A 115 15.31 -8.50 -20.15
N PHE A 116 15.07 -7.81 -21.28
CA PHE A 116 15.62 -8.15 -22.59
C PHE A 116 16.61 -7.10 -23.15
N ALA A 117 16.68 -5.92 -22.53
CA ALA A 117 17.52 -4.83 -23.00
C ALA A 117 18.86 -4.79 -22.26
N SER A 118 19.96 -4.91 -23.02
CA SER A 118 21.32 -4.80 -22.47
C SER A 118 21.71 -3.39 -22.09
N ASP A 119 21.16 -2.37 -22.76
CA ASP A 119 21.43 -0.95 -22.51
C ASP A 119 20.13 -0.16 -22.39
N LEU A 120 19.85 0.34 -21.19
CA LEU A 120 18.76 1.26 -20.91
C LEU A 120 19.28 2.70 -20.90
N ASP A 121 18.51 3.61 -21.50
CA ASP A 121 18.79 5.05 -21.37
C ASP A 121 18.59 5.53 -19.92
N ALA A 122 19.18 6.69 -19.61
CA ALA A 122 19.14 7.23 -18.25
C ALA A 122 17.71 7.56 -17.76
N ALA A 123 16.82 7.98 -18.67
CA ALA A 123 15.43 8.31 -18.33
C ALA A 123 14.63 7.05 -18.00
N THR A 124 14.75 6.01 -18.80
CA THR A 124 14.10 4.70 -18.56
C THR A 124 14.61 4.09 -17.25
N ARG A 125 15.93 4.18 -17.00
CA ARG A 125 16.50 3.69 -15.73
C ARG A 125 15.93 4.44 -14.52
N ALA A 126 15.82 5.76 -14.57
CA ALA A 126 15.23 6.56 -13.49
C ALA A 126 13.76 6.21 -13.24
N GLN A 127 12.99 5.94 -14.29
CA GLN A 127 11.58 5.51 -14.16
C GLN A 127 11.46 4.11 -13.54
N LEU A 128 12.34 3.18 -13.90
CA LEU A 128 12.39 1.85 -13.30
C LEU A 128 12.76 1.93 -11.82
N THR A 129 13.79 2.70 -11.49
CA THR A 129 14.20 2.96 -10.11
C THR A 129 13.05 3.51 -9.26
N ARG A 130 12.39 4.56 -9.75
CA ARG A 130 11.24 5.15 -9.05
C ARG A 130 10.08 4.17 -8.89
N GLY A 131 9.75 3.42 -9.94
CA GLY A 131 8.67 2.43 -9.90
C GLY A 131 8.94 1.32 -8.88
N GLU A 132 10.17 0.84 -8.80
CA GLU A 132 10.58 -0.18 -7.83
C GLU A 132 10.44 0.32 -6.39
N ARG A 133 10.90 1.55 -6.08
CA ARG A 133 10.74 2.18 -4.76
C ARG A 133 9.27 2.42 -4.42
N LEU A 134 8.45 2.82 -5.38
CA LEU A 134 7.01 2.96 -5.18
C LEU A 134 6.33 1.63 -4.91
N MET A 135 6.74 0.55 -5.56
CA MET A 135 6.22 -0.79 -5.27
C MET A 135 6.57 -1.23 -3.85
N GLU A 136 7.80 -0.96 -3.39
CA GLU A 136 8.21 -1.25 -2.02
C GLU A 136 7.43 -0.39 -1.00
N LEU A 137 7.29 0.91 -1.26
CA LEU A 137 6.55 1.85 -0.42
C LEU A 137 5.07 1.45 -0.22
N LEU A 138 4.48 0.78 -1.20
CA LEU A 138 3.08 0.32 -1.13
C LEU A 138 2.90 -0.98 -0.35
N LYS A 139 3.97 -1.62 0.13
CA LYS A 139 3.86 -2.72 1.08
C LYS A 139 3.41 -2.20 2.43
N GLN A 140 2.53 -2.95 3.07
CA GLN A 140 1.96 -2.57 4.35
C GLN A 140 1.80 -3.79 5.25
N PRO A 141 2.26 -3.74 6.50
CA PRO A 141 2.03 -4.81 7.46
C PRO A 141 0.54 -5.01 7.75
N GLN A 142 0.19 -6.24 8.11
CA GLN A 142 -1.18 -6.56 8.49
C GLN A 142 -1.60 -5.80 9.75
N TYR A 143 -2.84 -5.31 9.78
CA TYR A 143 -3.41 -4.54 10.90
C TYR A 143 -2.72 -3.21 11.23
N THR A 144 -2.03 -2.63 10.26
CA THR A 144 -1.32 -1.36 10.43
C THR A 144 -1.88 -0.30 9.47
N PRO A 145 -3.06 0.27 9.75
CA PRO A 145 -3.62 1.35 8.93
C PRO A 145 -2.83 2.65 9.14
N TYR A 146 -2.64 3.42 8.07
CA TYR A 146 -2.05 4.74 8.13
C TYR A 146 -3.13 5.84 8.12
N PRO A 147 -3.01 6.89 8.93
CA PRO A 147 -3.80 8.11 8.80
C PRO A 147 -3.66 8.74 7.42
N VAL A 148 -4.69 9.44 6.94
CA VAL A 148 -4.69 10.01 5.59
C VAL A 148 -3.53 10.99 5.37
N ALA A 149 -3.22 11.83 6.36
CA ALA A 149 -2.10 12.77 6.28
C ALA A 149 -0.75 12.07 6.08
N GLU A 150 -0.53 10.95 6.77
CA GLU A 150 0.67 10.13 6.62
C GLU A 150 0.74 9.47 5.24
N GLN A 151 -0.38 8.92 4.75
CA GLN A 151 -0.45 8.38 3.38
C GLN A 151 -0.11 9.45 2.35
N VAL A 152 -0.60 10.69 2.52
CA VAL A 152 -0.30 11.81 1.63
C VAL A 152 1.19 12.12 1.64
N ALA A 153 1.82 12.23 2.81
CA ALA A 153 3.23 12.53 2.94
C ALA A 153 4.13 11.43 2.35
N SER A 154 3.78 10.17 2.61
CA SER A 154 4.50 9.00 2.09
C SER A 154 4.41 8.91 0.56
N VAL A 155 3.21 8.93 -0.01
CA VAL A 155 3.01 8.88 -1.47
C VAL A 155 3.62 10.10 -2.15
N TRP A 156 3.56 11.28 -1.53
CA TRP A 156 4.20 12.49 -2.04
C TRP A 156 5.72 12.32 -2.14
N ALA A 157 6.37 11.83 -1.09
CA ALA A 157 7.81 11.61 -1.08
C ALA A 157 8.24 10.62 -2.18
N GLY A 158 7.52 9.50 -2.35
CA GLY A 158 7.79 8.53 -3.39
C GLY A 158 7.58 9.07 -4.80
N THR A 159 6.47 9.75 -5.05
CA THR A 159 6.15 10.28 -6.39
C THR A 159 7.04 11.44 -6.81
N LYS A 160 7.54 12.23 -5.87
CA LYS A 160 8.48 13.34 -6.13
C LYS A 160 9.93 12.86 -6.30
N GLY A 161 10.23 11.58 -6.04
CA GLY A 161 11.55 10.99 -6.26
C GLY A 161 12.51 11.12 -5.09
N TYR A 162 12.04 11.45 -3.90
CA TYR A 162 12.89 11.52 -2.71
C TYR A 162 13.40 10.15 -2.23
N LEU A 163 12.88 9.07 -2.81
CA LEU A 163 13.30 7.69 -2.54
C LEU A 163 14.23 7.11 -3.60
N ASP A 164 14.48 7.82 -4.70
CA ASP A 164 15.21 7.27 -5.86
C ASP A 164 16.65 6.84 -5.52
N ASP A 165 17.31 7.52 -4.59
CA ASP A 165 18.67 7.25 -4.15
C ASP A 165 18.76 6.28 -2.95
N ILE A 166 17.61 5.81 -2.44
CA ILE A 166 17.55 4.92 -1.28
C ILE A 166 17.50 3.48 -1.78
N ASP A 167 18.21 2.57 -1.13
CA ASP A 167 18.12 1.14 -1.45
C ASP A 167 16.73 0.60 -1.16
N VAL A 168 16.29 -0.39 -1.95
CA VAL A 168 14.93 -0.94 -1.84
C VAL A 168 14.64 -1.47 -0.42
N SER A 169 15.64 -2.11 0.21
CA SER A 169 15.54 -2.60 1.60
C SER A 169 15.29 -1.51 2.63
N ASP A 170 15.70 -0.29 2.33
CA ASP A 170 15.68 0.83 3.27
C ASP A 170 14.50 1.77 3.06
N VAL A 171 13.68 1.53 2.02
CA VAL A 171 12.48 2.34 1.71
C VAL A 171 11.49 2.36 2.87
N LEU A 172 11.10 1.21 3.39
CA LEU A 172 10.16 1.12 4.52
C LEU A 172 10.74 1.65 5.84
N PRO A 173 11.99 1.33 6.22
CA PRO A 173 12.66 1.99 7.34
C PRO A 173 12.73 3.51 7.20
N PHE A 174 13.05 4.02 6.02
CA PHE A 174 13.06 5.45 5.73
C PHE A 174 11.67 6.07 5.90
N GLU A 175 10.63 5.46 5.32
CA GLU A 175 9.25 5.91 5.45
C GLU A 175 8.84 6.03 6.92
N ALA A 176 9.04 4.96 7.71
CA ALA A 176 8.67 4.94 9.12
C ALA A 176 9.38 6.04 9.92
N ALA A 177 10.69 6.21 9.69
CA ALA A 177 11.47 7.22 10.38
C ALA A 177 11.11 8.66 9.92
N PHE A 178 10.82 8.84 8.63
CA PHE A 178 10.38 10.13 8.10
C PHE A 178 9.01 10.55 8.65
N LEU A 179 8.04 9.63 8.68
CA LEU A 179 6.74 9.90 9.27
C LEU A 179 6.83 10.21 10.78
N ASP A 180 7.70 9.51 11.52
CA ASP A 180 7.95 9.81 12.92
C ASP A 180 8.60 11.19 13.10
N HIS A 181 9.54 11.56 12.22
CA HIS A 181 10.13 12.90 12.18
C HIS A 181 9.07 13.98 11.94
N LEU A 182 8.15 13.79 11.00
CA LEU A 182 7.07 14.73 10.73
C LEU A 182 6.14 14.89 11.94
N ARG A 183 5.77 13.79 12.60
CA ARG A 183 4.91 13.82 13.80
C ARG A 183 5.53 14.61 14.96
N ARG A 184 6.83 14.48 15.16
CA ARG A 184 7.50 15.05 16.34
C ARG A 184 7.99 16.46 16.14
N ASN A 185 8.34 16.84 14.92
CA ASN A 185 9.10 18.06 14.66
C ASN A 185 8.37 19.07 13.79
N THR A 186 7.16 18.74 13.32
CA THR A 186 6.42 19.63 12.41
C THR A 186 4.92 19.54 12.67
N ASP A 187 4.16 20.50 12.20
CA ASP A 187 2.67 20.58 12.21
C ASP A 187 2.09 20.21 10.83
N ILE A 188 2.94 19.68 9.93
CA ILE A 188 2.55 19.39 8.54
C ILE A 188 1.43 18.35 8.48
N LEU A 189 1.54 17.27 9.26
CA LEU A 189 0.52 16.22 9.28
C LEU A 189 -0.80 16.74 9.86
N ASP A 190 -0.76 17.51 10.95
CA ASP A 190 -1.94 18.12 11.55
C ASP A 190 -2.60 19.12 10.60
N THR A 191 -1.81 19.87 9.84
CA THR A 191 -2.31 20.79 8.83
C THR A 191 -3.02 20.05 7.70
N ILE A 192 -2.46 18.95 7.20
CA ILE A 192 -3.09 18.13 6.16
C ILE A 192 -4.36 17.46 6.69
N GLU A 193 -4.34 16.94 7.93
CA GLU A 193 -5.49 16.26 8.55
C GLU A 193 -6.66 17.22 8.74
N SER A 194 -6.41 18.41 9.27
CA SER A 194 -7.44 19.40 9.58
C SER A 194 -8.02 20.08 8.33
N THR A 195 -7.20 20.35 7.32
CA THR A 195 -7.63 21.06 6.10
C THR A 195 -8.07 20.14 4.97
N GLY A 196 -7.60 18.90 4.96
CA GLY A 196 -7.75 17.96 3.85
C GLY A 196 -7.04 18.42 2.56
N GLN A 197 -6.12 19.39 2.67
CA GLN A 197 -5.47 20.01 1.51
C GLN A 197 -3.95 19.97 1.65
N LEU A 198 -3.28 19.86 0.51
CA LEU A 198 -1.83 20.05 0.38
C LEU A 198 -1.61 21.37 -0.39
N THR A 199 -1.52 22.48 0.35
CA THR A 199 -1.25 23.80 -0.21
C THR A 199 0.21 23.90 -0.66
N ASP A 200 0.53 24.88 -1.47
CA ASP A 200 1.92 25.08 -1.93
C ASP A 200 2.85 25.40 -0.75
N GLU A 201 2.37 26.14 0.26
CA GLU A 201 3.12 26.41 1.49
C GLU A 201 3.41 25.14 2.29
N THR A 202 2.41 24.24 2.40
CA THR A 202 2.58 22.95 3.07
C THR A 202 3.52 22.05 2.28
N GLU A 203 3.45 22.08 0.94
CA GLU A 203 4.36 21.33 0.08
C GLU A 203 5.81 21.84 0.19
N GLU A 204 6.03 23.16 0.24
CA GLU A 204 7.36 23.74 0.50
C GLU A 204 7.91 23.33 1.89
N SER A 205 7.04 23.25 2.88
CA SER A 205 7.42 22.79 4.22
C SER A 205 7.79 21.30 4.21
N LEU A 206 7.07 20.47 3.47
CA LEU A 206 7.42 19.06 3.24
C LEU A 206 8.78 18.91 2.54
N VAL A 207 9.06 19.73 1.51
CA VAL A 207 10.37 19.73 0.83
C VAL A 207 11.49 20.00 1.83
N LYS A 208 11.37 21.05 2.64
CA LYS A 208 12.37 21.39 3.66
C LYS A 208 12.55 20.29 4.69
N ALA A 209 11.44 19.69 5.13
CA ALA A 209 11.46 18.61 6.13
C ALA A 209 12.14 17.35 5.58
N VAL A 210 11.81 16.91 4.36
CA VAL A 210 12.40 15.69 3.77
C VAL A 210 13.88 15.90 3.44
N GLU A 211 14.28 17.08 2.95
CA GLU A 211 15.69 17.38 2.67
C GLU A 211 16.54 17.44 3.95
N ALA A 212 16.01 18.04 5.01
CA ALA A 212 16.67 18.04 6.32
C ALA A 212 16.78 16.62 6.89
N PHE A 213 15.69 15.84 6.80
CA PHE A 213 15.65 14.46 7.30
C PHE A 213 16.62 13.56 6.54
N ARG A 214 16.68 13.64 5.20
CA ARG A 214 17.61 12.82 4.38
C ARG A 214 19.08 12.99 4.79
N ARG A 215 19.50 14.21 5.13
CA ARG A 215 20.88 14.48 5.62
C ARG A 215 21.16 13.75 6.94
N THR A 216 20.18 13.69 7.80
CA THR A 216 20.29 13.02 9.12
C THR A 216 20.24 11.51 8.97
N PHE A 217 19.38 10.99 8.12
CA PHE A 217 19.23 9.57 7.84
C PHE A 217 20.53 8.99 7.26
N ALA A 218 21.10 9.61 6.24
CA ALA A 218 22.36 9.19 5.64
C ALA A 218 23.54 9.20 6.63
N SER A 219 23.57 10.17 7.57
CA SER A 219 24.59 10.21 8.62
C SER A 219 24.37 9.16 9.71
N GLY A 220 23.11 8.76 9.94
CA GLY A 220 22.73 7.74 10.92
C GLY A 220 23.13 6.32 10.49
N GLU A 221 23.01 6.00 9.21
CA GLU A 221 23.49 4.72 8.66
C GLU A 221 25.00 4.54 8.83
N GLN A 222 25.78 5.61 8.68
CA GLN A 222 27.22 5.58 8.94
C GLN A 222 27.54 5.33 10.43
N MET A 223 26.66 5.74 11.35
CA MET A 223 26.84 5.48 12.80
C MET A 223 26.35 4.11 13.24
N LEU A 224 25.26 3.59 12.63
CA LEU A 224 24.73 2.26 12.94
C LEU A 224 25.61 1.12 12.38
N GLY A 225 26.25 1.34 11.23
CA GLY A 225 27.25 0.42 10.68
C GLY A 225 28.51 0.27 11.56
N ALA A 226 28.73 1.19 12.49
CA ALA A 226 29.84 1.14 13.45
C ALA A 226 29.47 0.48 14.79
N GLN A 227 28.20 0.11 15.03
CA GLN A 227 27.70 -0.42 16.31
C GLN A 227 26.96 -1.76 16.22
N VAL A 228 27.00 -2.49 15.12
CA VAL A 228 26.58 -3.89 15.11
C VAL A 228 27.74 -4.72 15.65
N ALA A 229 27.90 -4.70 17.00
CA ALA A 229 28.63 -5.75 17.70
C ALA A 229 27.83 -7.05 17.53
N GLU A 230 28.52 -8.11 17.17
CA GLU A 230 27.97 -9.46 17.01
C GLU A 230 27.10 -9.82 18.23
N PRO A 231 25.95 -10.47 18.07
CA PRO A 231 25.20 -10.99 19.20
C PRO A 231 26.06 -12.05 19.89
N GLU A 232 26.38 -11.86 21.17
CA GLU A 232 26.98 -12.89 22.01
C GLU A 232 26.04 -14.12 21.96
N GLU A 233 26.58 -15.25 21.49
CA GLU A 233 25.88 -16.53 21.54
C GLU A 233 25.72 -16.91 23.03
N GLU A 234 24.47 -16.84 23.52
CA GLU A 234 24.17 -17.45 24.83
C GLU A 234 24.38 -18.97 24.72
N PRO A 235 25.12 -19.59 25.70
CA PRO A 235 25.35 -21.03 25.68
C PRO A 235 24.02 -21.78 25.83
N ALA A 236 23.80 -22.73 24.92
CA ALA A 236 22.62 -23.59 24.89
C ALA A 236 22.42 -24.30 26.24
N ALA A 237 21.35 -23.92 26.95
CA ALA A 237 20.96 -24.65 28.16
C ALA A 237 20.50 -26.07 27.77
N GLU A 238 21.19 -27.07 28.32
CA GLU A 238 20.84 -28.50 28.21
C GLU A 238 19.39 -28.72 28.69
N ARG A 239 18.49 -29.07 27.78
CA ARG A 239 17.15 -29.54 28.13
C ARG A 239 17.23 -30.98 28.57
N THR A 240 17.17 -31.22 29.89
CA THR A 240 16.99 -32.52 30.48
C THR A 240 15.61 -33.07 30.14
N THR A 241 15.59 -34.17 29.40
CA THR A 241 14.36 -34.91 29.05
C THR A 241 13.95 -35.75 30.27
N GLU A 242 12.96 -35.28 31.05
CA GLU A 242 12.28 -36.13 32.02
C GLU A 242 11.25 -36.99 31.32
N GLN A 243 11.47 -38.30 31.37
CA GLN A 243 10.54 -39.32 30.87
C GLN A 243 9.32 -39.42 31.80
N LEU A 244 8.16 -39.03 31.34
CA LEU A 244 6.87 -39.33 31.99
C LEU A 244 6.48 -40.78 31.74
N VAL A 245 6.64 -41.61 32.75
CA VAL A 245 6.12 -42.99 32.82
C VAL A 245 4.62 -42.93 33.14
N VAL A 246 3.79 -43.25 32.18
CA VAL A 246 2.35 -43.44 32.40
C VAL A 246 2.12 -44.84 32.95
N LYS A 247 1.73 -44.96 34.22
CA LYS A 247 1.21 -46.18 34.81
C LYS A 247 -0.29 -46.33 34.42
N ARG A 248 -0.59 -47.40 33.69
CA ARG A 248 -1.96 -47.88 33.53
C ARG A 248 -2.35 -48.64 34.80
N GLY A 249 -3.48 -48.26 35.37
CA GLY A 249 -4.28 -49.00 36.32
C GLY A 249 -5.72 -48.97 35.83
#